data_86b9218d95d0c5bd9c8128b1a2ca0291
#
_entry.id   86b9218d95d0c5bd9c8128b1a2ca0291
#
_cell.length_a   1.000
_cell.length_b   1.000
_cell.length_c   1.000
_cell.angle_alpha   90.00
_cell.angle_beta   90.00
_cell.angle_gamma   90.00
#
_symmetry.space_group_name_H-M   'P 1'
#
loop_
_entity.id
_entity.type
_entity.pdbx_description
1 polymer ?
#
loop_
_entity_poly.entity_id
_entity_poly.type
_entity_poly.pdbx_seq_one_letter_code
_entity_poly.pdbx_strand_id
1 'polypeptide(L)' 'MVVHIASPPDREKLVAMISYGSDQWAEINQETESLTLELYPRADGKPWEFSFDEAMIALQHAKSRLIGDDDVQE' A
#
# COMPACT_ATOMS: atom_id res chain seq x y z
N MET A 1 10.71 4.56 0.92
CA MET A 1 9.47 4.15 0.25
C MET A 1 8.42 5.21 0.43
N VAL A 2 7.54 5.33 -0.55
CA VAL A 2 6.51 6.37 -0.53
C VAL A 2 5.14 5.71 -0.42
N VAL A 3 4.30 6.25 0.47
CA VAL A 3 2.95 5.76 0.68
C VAL A 3 1.97 6.83 0.20
N HIS A 4 1.06 6.43 -0.67
CA HIS A 4 0.01 7.30 -1.20
C HIS A 4 -1.33 6.74 -0.79
N ILE A 5 -2.21 7.58 -0.29
CA ILE A 5 -3.60 7.20 -0.08
C ILE A 5 -4.39 7.74 -1.27
N ALA A 6 -5.13 6.87 -1.94
CA ALA A 6 -5.78 7.22 -3.19
C ALA A 6 -7.16 6.61 -3.26
N SER A 7 -7.96 7.13 -4.20
CA SER A 7 -9.31 6.64 -4.46
C SER A 7 -9.41 6.33 -5.95
N PRO A 8 -8.84 5.20 -6.40
CA PRO A 8 -8.85 4.89 -7.82
C PRO A 8 -10.26 4.53 -8.29
N PRO A 9 -10.54 4.73 -9.58
CA PRO A 9 -11.90 4.53 -10.08
C PRO A 9 -12.38 3.08 -10.05
N ASP A 10 -11.46 2.12 -10.01
CA ASP A 10 -11.85 0.71 -9.97
C ASP A 10 -11.99 0.17 -8.55
N ARG A 11 -11.93 1.02 -7.54
CA ARG A 11 -12.13 0.62 -6.15
C ARG A 11 -13.21 1.47 -5.55
N GLU A 12 -13.96 0.91 -4.62
CA GLU A 12 -15.01 1.66 -3.96
C GLU A 12 -14.51 2.43 -2.76
N LYS A 13 -13.41 1.98 -2.19
CA LYS A 13 -12.88 2.59 -0.98
C LYS A 13 -11.46 3.04 -1.21
N LEU A 14 -10.94 3.83 -0.29
CA LEU A 14 -9.56 4.29 -0.36
C LEU A 14 -8.60 3.12 -0.32
N VAL A 15 -7.47 3.29 -0.97
CA VAL A 15 -6.40 2.30 -0.94
C VAL A 15 -5.11 3.00 -0.54
N ALA A 16 -4.16 2.23 -0.02
CA ALA A 16 -2.80 2.69 0.22
C ALA A 16 -1.89 2.06 -0.82
N MET A 17 -1.18 2.90 -1.55
CA MET A 17 -0.24 2.45 -2.58
C MET A 17 1.16 2.69 -2.08
N ILE A 18 2.02 1.71 -2.22
CA ILE A 18 3.40 1.78 -1.72
C ILE A 18 4.35 1.65 -2.90
N SER A 19 5.23 2.65 -3.04
CA SER A 19 6.17 2.71 -4.15
C SER A 19 7.60 2.73 -3.64
N TYR A 20 8.50 2.21 -4.46
CA TYR A 20 9.93 2.29 -4.21
C TYR A 20 10.56 2.82 -5.49
N GLY A 21 11.15 4.01 -5.40
CA GLY A 21 11.57 4.70 -6.60
C GLY A 21 10.33 5.08 -7.39
N SER A 22 10.33 4.77 -8.66
CA SER A 22 9.19 5.07 -9.53
C SER A 22 8.23 3.90 -9.68
N ASP A 23 8.49 2.78 -9.00
CA ASP A 23 7.70 1.57 -9.17
C ASP A 23 6.83 1.31 -7.96
N GLN A 24 5.57 1.03 -8.21
CA GLN A 24 4.67 0.61 -7.14
C GLN A 24 4.88 -0.89 -6.92
N TRP A 25 5.05 -1.30 -5.67
CA TRP A 25 5.25 -2.71 -5.37
C TRP A 25 4.13 -3.32 -4.54
N ALA A 26 3.30 -2.51 -3.92
CA ALA A 26 2.25 -3.05 -3.07
C ALA A 26 1.07 -2.11 -2.99
N GLU A 27 -0.08 -2.68 -2.70
CA GLU A 27 -1.29 -1.92 -2.44
C GLU A 27 -2.03 -2.58 -1.29
N ILE A 28 -2.53 -1.80 -0.36
CA ILE A 28 -3.44 -2.30 0.67
C ILE A 28 -4.81 -1.77 0.34
N ASN A 29 -5.77 -2.68 0.20
CA ASN A 29 -7.14 -2.27 -0.12
C ASN A 29 -8.13 -2.83 0.88
N GLN A 30 -9.36 -2.34 0.80
CA GLN A 30 -10.41 -2.65 1.76
C GLN A 30 -11.65 -3.14 1.05
N GLU A 31 -11.49 -3.88 -0.02
CA GLU A 31 -12.64 -4.32 -0.81
C GLU A 31 -13.40 -5.45 -0.15
N THR A 32 -12.79 -6.14 0.80
CA THR A 32 -13.45 -7.17 1.58
C THR A 32 -13.45 -6.74 3.05
N GLU A 33 -13.91 -7.60 3.92
CA GLU A 33 -13.97 -7.29 5.35
C GLU A 33 -12.60 -7.16 5.96
N SER A 34 -11.62 -7.84 5.40
CA SER A 34 -10.25 -7.77 5.89
C SER A 34 -9.43 -6.89 4.96
N LEU A 35 -8.43 -6.23 5.50
CA LEU A 35 -7.48 -5.54 4.65
C LEU A 35 -6.77 -6.56 3.79
N THR A 36 -6.62 -6.24 2.53
CA THR A 36 -5.97 -7.13 1.56
C THR A 36 -4.70 -6.48 1.06
N LEU A 37 -3.62 -7.23 1.05
CA LEU A 37 -2.35 -6.79 0.54
C LEU A 37 -2.12 -7.42 -0.82
N GLU A 38 -1.94 -6.58 -1.84
CA GLU A 38 -1.60 -7.04 -3.19
C GLU A 38 -0.16 -6.66 -3.47
N LEU A 39 0.60 -7.61 -3.94
CA LEU A 39 2.00 -7.38 -4.30
C LEU A 39 2.12 -7.42 -5.82
N TYR A 40 2.82 -6.45 -6.38
CA TYR A 40 2.97 -6.32 -7.82
C TYR A 40 4.34 -6.80 -8.25
N PRO A 41 4.46 -7.37 -9.44
CA PRO A 41 5.76 -7.79 -9.92
C PRO A 41 6.60 -6.58 -10.30
N ARG A 42 7.91 -6.75 -10.24
CA ARG A 42 8.82 -5.73 -10.68
C ARG A 42 8.81 -5.70 -12.21
N ALA A 43 8.93 -4.50 -12.78
CA ALA A 43 8.79 -4.33 -14.21
C ALA A 43 9.84 -5.11 -15.00
N ASP A 44 11.05 -5.28 -14.45
CA ASP A 44 12.12 -5.97 -15.14
C ASP A 44 12.12 -7.48 -14.90
N GLY A 45 11.12 -7.99 -14.19
CA GLY A 45 11.01 -9.41 -13.95
C GLY A 45 11.87 -9.95 -12.85
N LYS A 46 12.62 -9.10 -12.19
CA LYS A 46 13.48 -9.53 -11.08
C LYS A 46 12.71 -9.43 -9.78
N PRO A 47 13.13 -10.15 -8.74
CA PRO A 47 12.46 -10.04 -7.47
C PRO A 47 12.73 -8.69 -6.82
N TRP A 48 11.79 -8.25 -6.00
CA TRP A 48 12.01 -7.09 -5.16
C TRP A 48 12.93 -7.50 -4.02
N GLU A 49 13.87 -6.61 -3.69
CA GLU A 49 14.76 -6.84 -2.56
C GLU A 49 14.81 -5.58 -1.72
N PHE A 50 14.32 -5.66 -0.52
CA PHE A 50 14.30 -4.54 0.43
C PHE A 50 14.85 -4.99 1.76
N SER A 51 15.33 -4.04 2.55
CA SER A 51 15.52 -4.32 3.96
C SER A 51 14.21 -4.78 4.55
N PHE A 52 14.22 -5.86 5.30
CA PHE A 52 13.01 -6.38 5.93
C PHE A 52 12.36 -5.30 6.81
N ASP A 53 13.17 -4.63 7.61
CA ASP A 53 12.65 -3.60 8.50
C ASP A 53 12.04 -2.45 7.73
N GLU A 54 12.67 -2.04 6.65
CA GLU A 54 12.15 -0.95 5.83
C GLU A 54 10.81 -1.31 5.23
N ALA A 55 10.68 -2.53 4.72
CA ALA A 55 9.42 -2.99 4.15
C ALA A 55 8.33 -3.05 5.22
N MET A 56 8.67 -3.57 6.39
CA MET A 56 7.67 -3.68 7.46
C MET A 56 7.22 -2.31 7.94
N ILE A 57 8.15 -1.36 8.05
CA ILE A 57 7.79 0.00 8.45
C ILE A 57 6.84 0.61 7.42
N ALA A 58 7.14 0.43 6.12
CA ALA A 58 6.30 0.98 5.08
C ALA A 58 4.90 0.38 5.12
N LEU A 59 4.80 -0.93 5.31
CA LEU A 59 3.50 -1.59 5.37
C LEU A 59 2.68 -1.14 6.57
N GLN A 60 3.32 -1.03 7.73
CA GLN A 60 2.62 -0.57 8.93
C GLN A 60 2.19 0.89 8.77
N HIS A 61 3.05 1.72 8.20
CA HIS A 61 2.73 3.11 7.97
C HIS A 61 1.55 3.23 7.00
N ALA A 62 1.56 2.44 5.94
CA ALA A 62 0.47 2.47 4.96
C ALA A 62 -0.85 2.05 5.60
N LYS A 63 -0.82 1.01 6.39
CA LYS A 63 -2.02 0.55 7.09
C LYS A 63 -2.55 1.61 8.03
N SER A 64 -1.66 2.21 8.81
CA SER A 64 -2.06 3.23 9.78
C SER A 64 -2.68 4.43 9.09
N ARG A 65 -2.07 4.88 7.99
CA ARG A 65 -2.62 6.01 7.26
C ARG A 65 -3.96 5.68 6.63
N LEU A 66 -4.10 4.48 6.10
CA LEU A 66 -5.35 4.08 5.46
C LEU A 66 -6.50 4.06 6.48
N ILE A 67 -6.26 3.45 7.61
CA ILE A 67 -7.25 3.36 8.66
C ILE A 67 -7.52 4.73 9.25
N GLY A 68 -6.47 5.52 9.45
CA GLY A 68 -6.62 6.86 9.99
C GLY A 68 -7.39 7.79 9.08
N ASP A 69 -7.15 7.68 7.77
CA ASP A 69 -7.89 8.51 6.81
C ASP A 69 -9.37 8.14 6.80
N ASP A 70 -9.69 6.87 6.99
CA ASP A 70 -11.05 6.45 7.07
C ASP A 70 -11.71 6.88 8.37
N ASP A 71 -10.94 6.98 9.42
CA ASP A 71 -11.42 7.12 10.75
C ASP A 71 -11.22 8.47 11.29
N VAL A 72 -10.91 9.38 10.47
CA VAL A 72 -10.42 10.61 10.83
C VAL A 72 -11.38 11.40 11.58
N GLN A 73 -12.08 11.17 12.01
CA GLN A 73 -12.69 11.88 12.75
C GLN A 73 -12.49 11.91 14.04
N GLU A 74 -11.84 11.64 14.35
CA GLU A 74 -11.70 11.70 15.54
C GLU A 74 -11.15 12.55 15.97
#